data_a7326279ccd3977afa2bf1e85abd6895
#
_entry.id   a7326279ccd3977afa2bf1e85abd6895
#
_cell.length_a   1.000
_cell.length_b   1.000
_cell.length_c   1.000
_cell.angle_alpha   90.00
_cell.angle_beta   90.00
_cell.angle_gamma   90.00
#
_symmetry.space_group_name_H-M   'P 1'
#
loop_
_entity.id
_entity.type
_entity.pdbx_description
1 polymer ?
#
loop_
_entity_poly.entity_id
_entity_poly.type
_entity_poly.pdbx_seq_one_letter_code
_entity_poly.pdbx_strand_id
1 'polypeptide(L)'
;MAKILSGQGLALSGGGYRASLFHLGVTRRLHELGALQKITRLSSVSGGSILAGFLAHRMLERGATRLAFDDWEAEVSAPFREIVREDIRTGLMVRHIVWNWIWPAPRARGLAKAFRKRIGARRLVEL
;
A
#
# COMPACT_ATOMS: atom_id res chain seq x y z
N MET A 1 10.07 -31.58 -6.24
CA MET A 1 11.16 -30.87 -5.55
C MET A 1 10.77 -29.41 -5.42
N ALA A 2 10.50 -28.93 -4.22
CA ALA A 2 10.13 -27.52 -4.02
C ALA A 2 11.37 -26.66 -4.33
N LYS A 3 11.26 -25.76 -5.32
CA LYS A 3 12.31 -24.81 -5.65
C LYS A 3 12.46 -23.85 -4.47
N ILE A 4 13.55 -23.91 -3.73
CA ILE A 4 13.86 -22.93 -2.69
C ILE A 4 14.06 -21.61 -3.39
N LEU A 5 13.10 -20.71 -3.23
CA LEU A 5 13.14 -19.38 -3.83
C LEU A 5 14.06 -18.51 -2.99
N SER A 6 15.25 -18.24 -3.49
CA SER A 6 16.19 -17.29 -2.86
C SER A 6 15.66 -15.84 -2.99
N GLY A 7 15.91 -15.02 -1.99
CA GLY A 7 15.54 -13.60 -2.00
C GLY A 7 15.06 -13.11 -0.63
N GLN A 8 14.89 -11.80 -0.49
CA GLN A 8 14.40 -11.17 0.72
C GLN A 8 12.90 -10.87 0.58
N GLY A 9 12.12 -11.22 1.60
CA GLY A 9 10.70 -10.93 1.68
C GLY A 9 10.41 -9.83 2.70
N LEU A 10 9.43 -8.98 2.41
CA LEU A 10 8.88 -8.00 3.33
C LEU A 10 7.40 -8.32 3.57
N ALA A 11 7.03 -8.48 4.84
CA ALA A 11 5.65 -8.69 5.25
C ALA A 11 5.13 -7.45 5.99
N LEU A 12 4.01 -6.90 5.52
CA LEU A 12 3.36 -5.73 6.10
C LEU A 12 2.06 -6.14 6.78
N SER A 13 2.00 -5.98 8.09
CA SER A 13 0.85 -6.38 8.92
C SER A 13 -0.35 -5.45 8.76
N GLY A 14 -1.51 -5.92 9.19
CA GLY A 14 -2.73 -5.14 9.27
C GLY A 14 -2.76 -4.20 10.49
N GLY A 15 -3.80 -3.37 10.56
CA GLY A 15 -4.04 -2.43 11.65
C GLY A 15 -4.53 -1.05 11.18
N GLY A 16 -5.19 -0.99 10.02
CA GLY A 16 -5.74 0.24 9.46
C GLY A 16 -4.66 1.26 9.08
N TYR A 17 -5.01 2.53 9.08
CA TYR A 17 -4.08 3.61 8.69
C TYR A 17 -2.89 3.77 9.64
N ARG A 18 -3.04 3.40 10.92
CA ARG A 18 -1.91 3.41 11.86
C ARG A 18 -0.82 2.43 11.43
N ALA A 19 -1.21 1.24 11.02
CA ALA A 19 -0.26 0.26 10.48
C ALA A 19 0.36 0.75 9.16
N SER A 20 -0.41 1.36 8.27
CA SER A 20 0.11 1.93 7.02
C SER A 20 1.18 2.98 7.28
N LEU A 21 0.96 3.90 8.23
CA LEU A 21 1.92 4.94 8.59
C LEU A 21 3.15 4.37 9.31
N PHE A 22 2.96 3.37 10.17
CA PHE A 22 4.08 2.65 10.80
C PHE A 22 4.96 2.00 9.74
N HIS A 23 4.35 1.28 8.79
CA HIS A 23 5.06 0.63 7.70
C HIS A 23 5.71 1.63 6.75
N LEU A 24 5.14 2.81 6.55
CA LEU A 24 5.78 3.90 5.80
C LEU A 24 7.12 4.28 6.43
N GLY A 25 7.16 4.42 7.76
CA GLY A 25 8.40 4.68 8.50
C GLY A 25 9.42 3.54 8.39
N VAL A 26 8.96 2.30 8.51
CA VAL A 26 9.83 1.11 8.37
C VAL A 26 10.41 1.02 6.95
N THR A 27 9.57 1.17 5.92
CA THR A 27 10.03 1.10 4.53
C THR A 27 10.96 2.26 4.16
N ARG A 28 10.73 3.46 4.74
CA ARG A 28 11.67 4.57 4.65
C ARG A 28 13.04 4.18 5.20
N ARG A 29 13.07 3.58 6.39
CA ARG A 29 14.34 3.15 6.99
C ARG A 29 15.04 2.08 6.16
N LEU A 30 14.29 1.14 5.60
CA LEU A 30 14.84 0.14 4.68
C LEU A 30 15.40 0.77 3.40
N HIS A 31 14.76 1.83 2.90
CA HIS A 31 15.24 2.60 1.77
C HIS A 31 16.58 3.30 2.10
N GLU A 32 16.66 4.02 3.22
CA GLU A 32 17.88 4.69 3.69
C GLU A 32 19.06 3.73 3.85
N LEU A 33 18.80 2.49 4.26
CA LEU A 33 19.80 1.43 4.41
C LEU A 33 20.13 0.69 3.10
N GLY A 34 19.49 1.05 1.97
CA GLY A 34 19.64 0.34 0.70
C GLY A 34 19.11 -1.10 0.72
N ALA A 35 18.30 -1.45 1.73
CA ALA A 35 17.72 -2.78 1.89
C ALA A 35 16.42 -2.95 1.11
N LEU A 36 15.64 -1.87 0.92
CA LEU A 36 14.34 -1.93 0.25
C LEU A 36 14.44 -2.45 -1.19
N GLN A 37 15.45 -2.03 -1.93
CA GLN A 37 15.70 -2.47 -3.31
C GLN A 37 16.10 -3.95 -3.43
N LYS A 38 16.47 -4.60 -2.32
CA LYS A 38 16.80 -6.03 -2.26
C LYS A 38 15.57 -6.91 -2.03
N ILE A 39 14.44 -6.30 -1.71
CA ILE A 39 13.17 -7.01 -1.50
C ILE A 39 12.70 -7.58 -2.85
N THR A 40 12.52 -8.89 -2.88
CA THR A 40 12.06 -9.63 -4.06
C THR A 40 10.62 -10.10 -3.92
N ARG A 41 10.09 -10.07 -2.70
CA ARG A 41 8.70 -10.46 -2.41
C ARG A 41 8.09 -9.54 -1.38
N LEU A 42 6.86 -9.14 -1.64
CA LEU A 42 6.07 -8.32 -0.75
C LEU A 42 4.76 -9.05 -0.42
N SER A 43 4.51 -9.27 0.86
CA SER A 43 3.22 -9.75 1.34
C SER A 43 2.59 -8.72 2.28
N SER A 44 1.28 -8.63 2.29
CA SER A 44 0.61 -7.59 3.05
C SER A 44 -0.81 -7.95 3.43
N VAL A 45 -1.29 -7.38 4.53
CA VAL A 45 -2.65 -7.57 5.04
C VAL A 45 -3.24 -6.21 5.41
N SER A 46 -4.52 -5.96 5.01
CA SER A 46 -5.31 -4.78 5.44
C SER A 46 -4.57 -3.45 5.26
N GLY A 47 -4.31 -2.70 6.35
CA GLY A 47 -3.56 -1.43 6.30
C GLY A 47 -2.18 -1.53 5.65
N GLY A 48 -1.48 -2.64 5.86
CA GLY A 48 -0.24 -2.93 5.14
C GLY A 48 -0.43 -3.04 3.63
N SER A 49 -1.59 -3.53 3.17
CA SER A 49 -1.90 -3.64 1.74
C SER A 49 -2.15 -2.27 1.08
N ILE A 50 -2.57 -1.26 1.83
CA ILE A 50 -2.70 0.10 1.32
C ILE A 50 -1.32 0.64 0.92
N LEU A 51 -0.34 0.52 1.79
CA LEU A 51 1.03 0.93 1.48
C LEU A 51 1.67 0.06 0.40
N ALA A 52 1.51 -1.27 0.49
CA ALA A 52 2.05 -2.20 -0.51
C ALA A 52 1.54 -1.90 -1.92
N GLY A 53 0.24 -1.67 -2.07
CA GLY A 53 -0.37 -1.30 -3.34
C GLY A 53 0.13 0.05 -3.86
N PHE A 54 0.31 1.03 -2.97
CA PHE A 54 0.88 2.32 -3.32
C PHE A 54 2.34 2.19 -3.81
N LEU A 55 3.18 1.47 -3.08
CA LEU A 55 4.58 1.25 -3.48
C LEU A 55 4.70 0.51 -4.82
N ALA A 56 3.88 -0.51 -5.03
CA ALA A 56 3.83 -1.24 -6.29
C ALA A 56 3.39 -0.33 -7.45
N HIS A 57 2.39 0.51 -7.24
CA HIS A 57 1.94 1.47 -8.24
C HIS A 57 3.05 2.46 -8.62
N ARG A 58 3.73 3.05 -7.63
CA ARG A 58 4.85 3.97 -7.87
C ARG A 58 6.01 3.30 -8.61
N MET A 59 6.31 2.05 -8.26
CA MET A 59 7.31 1.25 -8.95
C MET A 59 6.97 1.09 -10.43
N LEU A 60 5.71 0.75 -10.73
CA LEU A 60 5.23 0.57 -12.11
C LEU A 60 5.22 1.86 -12.92
N GLU A 61 4.79 2.99 -12.32
CA GLU A 61 4.83 4.30 -12.99
C GLU A 61 6.23 4.66 -13.47
N ARG A 62 7.26 4.26 -12.73
CA ARG A 62 8.67 4.45 -13.09
C ARG A 62 9.21 3.41 -14.08
N GLY A 63 8.42 2.39 -14.43
CA GLY A 63 8.90 1.25 -15.20
C GLY A 63 9.99 0.43 -14.47
N ALA A 64 10.08 0.58 -13.14
CA ALA A 64 11.05 -0.12 -12.32
C ALA A 64 10.59 -1.54 -11.97
N THR A 65 11.54 -2.46 -11.84
CA THR A 65 11.30 -3.86 -11.43
C THR A 65 11.61 -4.10 -9.95
N ARG A 66 12.05 -3.07 -9.24
CA ARG A 66 12.42 -3.12 -7.83
C ARG A 66 11.91 -1.88 -7.09
N LEU A 67 11.76 -1.99 -5.76
CA LEU A 67 11.39 -0.89 -4.88
C LEU A 67 12.60 0.03 -4.63
N ALA A 68 13.01 0.75 -5.67
CA ALA A 68 14.09 1.74 -5.64
C ALA A 68 13.51 3.12 -5.97
N PHE A 69 13.77 4.08 -5.12
CA PHE A 69 13.29 5.47 -5.23
C PHE A 69 14.49 6.40 -5.06
N ASP A 70 14.54 7.49 -5.81
CA ASP A 70 15.63 8.45 -5.72
C ASP A 70 15.37 9.47 -4.61
N ASP A 71 14.15 9.98 -4.52
CA ASP A 71 13.69 10.85 -3.45
C ASP A 71 12.47 10.22 -2.75
N TRP A 72 12.73 9.56 -1.63
CA TRP A 72 11.69 8.90 -0.84
C TRP A 72 10.59 9.86 -0.37
N GLU A 73 10.97 11.07 0.03
CA GLU A 73 10.00 12.04 0.55
C GLU A 73 9.06 12.50 -0.56
N ALA A 74 9.59 12.93 -1.70
CA ALA A 74 8.80 13.43 -2.81
C ALA A 74 8.00 12.32 -3.52
N GLU A 75 8.60 11.13 -3.65
CA GLU A 75 7.99 10.07 -4.44
C GLU A 75 7.05 9.18 -3.65
N VAL A 76 7.28 9.00 -2.36
CA VAL A 76 6.55 8.05 -1.52
C VAL A 76 5.88 8.71 -0.32
N SER A 77 6.66 9.36 0.55
CA SER A 77 6.17 9.83 1.85
C SER A 77 5.10 10.90 1.75
N ALA A 78 5.36 11.98 1.02
CA ALA A 78 4.45 13.10 0.92
C ALA A 78 3.14 12.71 0.20
N PRO A 79 3.16 12.04 -0.97
CA PRO A 79 1.93 11.61 -1.63
C PRO A 79 1.13 10.59 -0.81
N PHE A 80 1.80 9.67 -0.13
CA PHE A 80 1.11 8.68 0.69
C PHE A 80 0.43 9.30 1.91
N ARG A 81 1.09 10.25 2.59
CA ARG A 81 0.48 10.98 3.71
C ARG A 81 -0.76 11.77 3.29
N GLU A 82 -0.77 12.32 2.08
CA GLU A 82 -1.93 13.04 1.56
C GLU A 82 -3.13 12.11 1.36
N ILE A 83 -2.90 10.90 0.81
CA ILE A 83 -3.93 9.86 0.67
C ILE A 83 -4.53 9.51 2.05
N VAL A 84 -3.68 9.32 3.06
CA VAL A 84 -4.12 8.96 4.41
C VAL A 84 -4.84 10.12 5.10
N ARG A 85 -4.40 11.37 4.89
CA ARG A 85 -5.05 12.58 5.44
C ARG A 85 -6.47 12.78 4.94
N GLU A 86 -6.69 12.62 3.64
CA GLU A 86 -8.03 12.79 3.06
C GLU A 86 -9.02 11.78 3.64
N ASP A 87 -8.59 10.52 3.84
CA ASP A 87 -9.45 9.49 4.41
C ASP A 87 -9.75 9.70 5.90
N ILE A 88 -8.83 10.26 6.66
CA ILE A 88 -9.05 10.61 8.08
C ILE A 88 -10.03 11.81 8.20
N ARG A 89 -9.93 12.79 7.32
CA ARG A 89 -10.79 13.99 7.33
C ARG A 89 -12.25 13.70 7.02
N THR A 90 -12.53 12.76 6.15
CA THR A 90 -13.90 12.53 5.67
C THR A 90 -14.79 11.74 6.64
N GLY A 91 -14.27 11.24 7.76
CA GLY A 91 -15.08 10.48 8.73
C GLY A 91 -15.83 9.28 8.12
N LEU A 92 -15.56 9.02 6.84
CA LEU A 92 -16.19 7.97 6.03
C LEU A 92 -15.98 6.59 6.64
N MET A 93 -14.83 6.38 7.31
CA MET A 93 -14.53 5.10 7.93
C MET A 93 -15.46 4.81 9.10
N VAL A 94 -15.72 5.78 9.97
CA VAL A 94 -16.61 5.61 11.12
C VAL A 94 -18.06 5.49 10.65
N ARG A 95 -18.48 6.29 9.67
CA ARG A 95 -19.82 6.24 9.09
C ARG A 95 -20.06 4.93 8.32
N HIS A 96 -19.07 4.40 7.62
CA HIS A 96 -19.17 3.11 6.94
C HIS A 96 -19.14 1.91 7.90
N ILE A 97 -18.43 1.97 9.00
CA ILE A 97 -18.45 0.90 10.02
C ILE A 97 -19.82 0.84 10.68
N VAL A 98 -20.39 1.96 11.11
CA VAL A 98 -21.69 2.04 11.75
C VAL A 98 -22.82 1.71 10.77
N TRP A 99 -22.79 2.25 9.54
CA TRP A 99 -23.81 1.98 8.52
C TRP A 99 -23.74 0.54 7.99
N ASN A 100 -22.57 -0.05 7.94
CA ASN A 100 -22.32 -1.40 7.48
C ASN A 100 -22.74 -2.49 8.46
N TRP A 101 -22.93 -2.12 9.73
CA TRP A 101 -23.52 -3.02 10.73
C TRP A 101 -25.05 -3.12 10.57
N ILE A 102 -25.66 -2.09 10.00
CA ILE A 102 -27.12 -2.00 9.80
C ILE A 102 -27.55 -2.50 8.40
N TRP A 103 -26.70 -2.40 7.37
CA TRP A 103 -27.05 -2.77 6.00
C TRP A 103 -25.94 -3.55 5.27
N PRO A 104 -26.16 -4.81 4.90
CA PRO A 104 -25.15 -5.62 4.19
C PRO A 104 -25.10 -5.27 2.69
N ALA A 105 -24.54 -4.12 2.33
CA ALA A 105 -24.32 -3.72 0.94
C ALA A 105 -23.01 -4.29 0.35
N PRO A 106 -22.87 -4.43 -0.97
CA PRO A 106 -21.68 -5.04 -1.62
C PRO A 106 -20.43 -4.16 -1.44
N ARG A 107 -19.71 -4.42 -0.37
CA ARG A 107 -18.58 -3.63 0.19
C ARG A 107 -17.38 -3.52 -0.76
N ALA A 108 -17.12 -4.58 -1.53
CA ALA A 108 -15.96 -4.65 -2.40
C ALA A 108 -15.99 -3.64 -3.56
N ARG A 109 -17.16 -3.32 -4.10
CA ARG A 109 -17.30 -2.42 -5.27
C ARG A 109 -17.00 -0.97 -4.92
N GLY A 110 -17.43 -0.48 -3.75
CA GLY A 110 -17.16 0.89 -3.28
C GLY A 110 -15.68 1.12 -2.99
N LEU A 111 -15.07 0.16 -2.30
CA LEU A 111 -13.64 0.20 -1.98
C LEU A 111 -12.79 0.12 -3.25
N ALA A 112 -13.10 -0.80 -4.16
CA ALA A 112 -12.41 -0.93 -5.45
C ALA A 112 -12.51 0.35 -6.29
N LYS A 113 -13.67 1.02 -6.29
CA LYS A 113 -13.85 2.30 -7.00
C LYS A 113 -13.01 3.42 -6.40
N ALA A 114 -12.94 3.51 -5.06
CA ALA A 114 -12.12 4.50 -4.36
C ALA A 114 -10.62 4.30 -4.63
N PHE A 115 -10.14 3.06 -4.56
CA PHE A 115 -8.74 2.73 -4.87
C PHE A 115 -8.41 2.96 -6.34
N ARG A 116 -9.30 2.58 -7.28
CA ARG A 116 -9.09 2.81 -8.71
C ARG A 116 -8.95 4.29 -9.06
N LYS A 117 -9.68 5.17 -8.38
CA LYS A 117 -9.60 6.63 -8.59
C LYS A 117 -8.27 7.21 -8.10
N ARG A 118 -7.65 6.62 -7.06
CA ARG A 118 -6.48 7.17 -6.37
C ARG A 118 -5.15 6.50 -6.74
N ILE A 119 -5.19 5.22 -7.06
CA ILE A 119 -3.98 4.41 -7.34
C ILE A 119 -3.85 4.07 -8.84
N GLY A 120 -4.90 4.38 -9.65
CA GLY A 120 -4.91 4.04 -11.07
C GLY A 120 -5.61 2.72 -11.37
N ALA A 121 -5.89 2.47 -12.66
CA ALA A 121 -6.74 1.37 -13.11
C ALA A 121 -5.95 0.15 -13.64
N ARG A 122 -4.65 0.04 -13.37
CA ARG A 122 -3.85 -1.09 -13.84
C ARG A 122 -4.27 -2.39 -13.13
N ARG A 123 -4.36 -3.47 -13.88
CA ARG A 123 -4.72 -4.79 -13.34
C ARG A 123 -3.47 -5.46 -12.78
N LEU A 124 -3.63 -6.25 -11.70
CA LEU A 124 -2.55 -7.07 -11.12
C LEU A 124 -1.94 -8.06 -12.13
N VAL A 125 -2.64 -8.36 -13.22
CA VAL A 125 -2.14 -9.22 -14.32
C VAL A 125 -1.04 -8.55 -15.13
N GLU A 126 -0.84 -7.23 -15.00
CA GLU A 126 0.21 -6.46 -15.68
C GLU A 126 1.48 -6.31 -14.80
N LEU A 127 1.47 -6.94 -13.62
CA LEU A 127 2.57 -7.05 -12.68
C LEU A 127 3.29 -8.39 -12.86
#